data_8d1b98d0c5fce280599e6e9917a7f6d7
#
_entry.id   8d1b98d0c5fce280599e6e9917a7f6d7
#
_cell.length_a   1.000
_cell.length_b   1.000
_cell.length_c   1.000
_cell.angle_alpha   90.00
_cell.angle_beta   90.00
_cell.angle_gamma   90.00
#
_symmetry.space_group_name_H-M   'P 1'
#
loop_
_entity.id
_entity.type
_entity.pdbx_description
1 polymer ?
#
loop_
_entity_poly.entity_id
_entity_poly.type
_entity_poly.pdbx_seq_one_letter_code
_entity_poly.pdbx_strand_id
1 'polypeptide(L)'
;MPIRARQERRLPAPTVPLLGAVAGVVLLAACTDANPSPVSRPGTTTPAHSRAPTSTAAARGVELGLFEVSCHTGQGITASGMPSSRETISVDPRMVPLGTRLVIDKVGTRVAADTGGAIRGRRLDIWEPSVAACTRFGRRQLHVWRAL
;
A
#
# COMPACT_ATOMS: atom_id res chain seq x y z
N MET A 1 4.91 -34.39 -46.41
CA MET A 1 3.76 -33.63 -45.89
C MET A 1 4.27 -32.28 -45.46
N PRO A 2 3.84 -31.14 -46.05
CA PRO A 2 4.36 -29.83 -45.71
C PRO A 2 3.67 -29.25 -44.46
N ILE A 3 4.45 -28.73 -43.55
CA ILE A 3 4.05 -28.02 -42.35
C ILE A 3 3.47 -26.65 -42.74
N ARG A 4 2.19 -26.42 -42.49
CA ARG A 4 1.54 -25.11 -42.67
C ARG A 4 2.04 -24.12 -41.66
N ALA A 5 2.70 -23.06 -42.10
CA ALA A 5 3.01 -21.88 -41.31
C ALA A 5 1.73 -21.19 -40.85
N ARG A 6 1.62 -20.97 -39.54
CA ARG A 6 0.54 -20.23 -38.89
C ARG A 6 0.77 -18.75 -39.11
N GLN A 7 -0.05 -18.12 -39.91
CA GLN A 7 -0.02 -16.69 -40.22
C GLN A 7 -0.51 -15.91 -39.00
N GLU A 8 0.41 -15.19 -38.34
CA GLU A 8 0.07 -14.29 -37.24
C GLU A 8 -0.66 -13.06 -37.79
N ARG A 9 -1.90 -12.92 -37.40
CA ARG A 9 -2.71 -11.71 -37.67
C ARG A 9 -2.19 -10.58 -36.78
N ARG A 10 -1.48 -9.62 -37.36
CA ARG A 10 -1.15 -8.33 -36.73
C ARG A 10 -2.44 -7.53 -36.57
N LEU A 11 -2.75 -7.20 -35.30
CA LEU A 11 -3.82 -6.25 -34.97
C LEU A 11 -3.32 -4.81 -35.23
N PRO A 12 -4.15 -3.94 -35.81
CA PRO A 12 -3.79 -2.54 -36.02
C PRO A 12 -3.74 -1.77 -34.70
N ALA A 13 -2.78 -0.86 -34.58
CA ALA A 13 -2.60 0.04 -33.44
C ALA A 13 -3.79 1.01 -33.32
N PRO A 14 -4.25 1.37 -32.11
CA PRO A 14 -5.27 2.39 -31.92
C PRO A 14 -4.73 3.78 -32.24
N THR A 15 -5.38 4.45 -33.16
CA THR A 15 -5.14 5.87 -33.50
C THR A 15 -5.75 6.75 -32.41
N VAL A 16 -4.90 7.54 -31.74
CA VAL A 16 -5.33 8.52 -30.74
C VAL A 16 -5.70 9.82 -31.48
N PRO A 17 -6.91 10.38 -31.37
CA PRO A 17 -7.23 11.68 -31.90
C PRO A 17 -6.68 12.80 -30.99
N LEU A 18 -5.92 13.69 -31.59
CA LEU A 18 -5.44 14.96 -31.03
C LEU A 18 -6.53 16.02 -31.25
N LEU A 19 -7.20 16.49 -30.20
CA LEU A 19 -8.09 17.67 -30.19
C LEU A 19 -8.08 18.18 -28.74
N GLY A 20 -7.91 19.42 -28.42
CA GLY A 20 -8.00 20.72 -28.97
C GLY A 20 -7.68 21.68 -27.83
N ALA A 21 -6.93 22.71 -28.11
CA ALA A 21 -6.61 23.80 -27.19
C ALA A 21 -7.86 24.62 -26.91
N VAL A 22 -8.16 24.90 -25.65
CA VAL A 22 -9.09 25.96 -25.22
C VAL A 22 -8.34 26.93 -24.32
N ALA A 23 -8.10 28.11 -24.85
CA ALA A 23 -7.63 29.27 -24.11
C ALA A 23 -8.75 29.79 -23.21
N GLY A 24 -8.53 29.87 -21.92
CA GLY A 24 -9.45 30.41 -20.90
C GLY A 24 -8.77 31.51 -20.10
N VAL A 25 -9.22 32.68 -20.30
CA VAL A 25 -8.99 34.01 -19.76
C VAL A 25 -8.60 34.06 -18.28
N VAL A 26 -7.49 34.77 -18.04
CA VAL A 26 -7.03 35.24 -16.71
C VAL A 26 -7.94 36.39 -16.26
N LEU A 27 -8.55 36.26 -15.10
CA LEU A 27 -9.16 37.36 -14.36
C LEU A 27 -8.34 37.65 -13.12
N LEU A 28 -7.57 38.72 -13.13
CA LEU A 28 -6.92 39.29 -11.94
C LEU A 28 -8.01 39.95 -11.09
N ALA A 29 -8.13 39.51 -9.84
CA ALA A 29 -8.74 40.29 -8.77
C ALA A 29 -7.69 40.53 -7.70
N ALA A 30 -7.17 41.74 -7.66
CA ALA A 30 -6.40 42.29 -6.59
C ALA A 30 -7.36 42.64 -5.43
N CYS A 31 -7.11 42.13 -4.24
CA CYS A 31 -7.62 42.70 -3.00
C CYS A 31 -6.45 42.92 -2.04
N THR A 32 -6.26 44.18 -1.78
CA THR A 32 -5.34 44.87 -0.90
C THR A 32 -5.61 44.56 0.59
N ASP A 33 -4.50 44.45 1.32
CA ASP A 33 -4.21 44.85 2.67
C ASP A 33 -5.23 44.76 3.79
N ALA A 34 -4.87 44.02 4.81
CA ALA A 34 -4.81 44.52 6.21
C ALA A 34 -3.98 43.55 7.05
N ASN A 35 -2.76 43.96 7.38
CA ASN A 35 -1.91 43.33 8.38
C ASN A 35 -2.18 44.01 9.74
N PRO A 36 -2.69 43.34 10.78
CA PRO A 36 -2.55 43.74 12.15
C PRO A 36 -1.37 43.04 12.81
N SER A 37 -0.45 43.85 13.31
CA SER A 37 0.74 43.48 14.10
C SER A 37 0.47 42.54 15.26
N PRO A 38 1.44 41.72 15.67
CA PRO A 38 1.29 40.76 16.74
C PRO A 38 1.36 41.42 18.11
N VAL A 39 0.30 41.26 18.89
CA VAL A 39 0.33 41.52 20.33
C VAL A 39 1.05 40.35 21.00
N SER A 40 2.22 40.65 21.56
CA SER A 40 2.97 39.75 22.44
C SER A 40 2.16 39.44 23.70
N ARG A 41 1.77 38.19 23.88
CA ARG A 41 1.32 37.66 25.17
C ARG A 41 2.45 36.86 25.82
N PRO A 42 2.72 37.05 27.13
CA PRO A 42 3.77 36.32 27.83
C PRO A 42 3.40 34.84 28.02
N GLY A 43 4.45 34.02 27.98
CA GLY A 43 4.42 32.56 27.97
C GLY A 43 3.63 31.93 29.10
N THR A 44 2.84 30.96 28.70
CA THR A 44 2.44 29.86 29.57
C THR A 44 3.13 28.62 29.04
N THR A 45 4.14 28.20 29.76
CA THR A 45 4.85 26.93 29.55
C THR A 45 3.86 25.81 29.84
N THR A 46 3.24 25.29 28.79
CA THR A 46 2.48 24.06 28.89
C THR A 46 3.49 22.90 28.91
N PRO A 47 3.51 22.06 29.96
CA PRO A 47 4.38 20.92 29.99
C PRO A 47 4.00 20.00 28.82
N ALA A 48 5.01 19.65 28.02
CA ALA A 48 4.90 18.62 26.99
C ALA A 48 4.33 17.35 27.64
N HIS A 49 3.05 17.09 27.38
CA HIS A 49 2.47 15.79 27.66
C HIS A 49 3.17 14.80 26.75
N SER A 50 4.18 14.15 27.30
CA SER A 50 4.71 12.91 26.78
C SER A 50 3.52 11.95 26.71
N ARG A 51 2.91 11.86 25.53
CA ARG A 51 1.82 10.95 25.28
C ARG A 51 2.40 9.55 25.37
N ALA A 52 2.22 8.92 26.52
CA ALA A 52 2.52 7.51 26.71
C ALA A 52 1.92 6.72 25.53
N PRO A 53 2.64 5.73 24.96
CA PRO A 53 2.11 4.92 23.87
C PRO A 53 0.84 4.25 24.36
N THR A 54 -0.28 4.69 23.80
CA THR A 54 -1.62 4.25 24.14
C THR A 54 -1.70 2.73 24.04
N SER A 55 -2.28 2.11 25.05
CA SER A 55 -2.61 0.68 25.30
C SER A 55 -3.01 -0.19 24.09
N THR A 56 -3.22 0.39 22.91
CA THR A 56 -3.56 -0.33 21.67
C THR A 56 -2.38 -1.13 21.09
N ALA A 57 -1.14 -0.79 21.43
CA ALA A 57 0.06 -1.50 20.95
C ALA A 57 0.22 -2.86 21.64
N ALA A 58 -0.08 -2.96 22.92
CA ALA A 58 0.02 -4.22 23.68
C ALA A 58 -0.96 -5.30 23.17
N ALA A 59 -2.11 -4.90 22.63
CA ALA A 59 -3.11 -5.81 22.06
C ALA A 59 -2.71 -6.35 20.66
N ARG A 60 -1.71 -5.75 19.99
CA ARG A 60 -1.28 -6.14 18.63
C ARG A 60 -0.19 -7.20 18.61
N GLY A 61 0.50 -7.43 19.72
CA GLY A 61 1.59 -8.38 19.82
C GLY A 61 2.99 -7.74 19.75
N VAL A 62 3.99 -8.50 19.32
CA VAL A 62 5.38 -8.04 19.21
C VAL A 62 5.57 -7.21 17.94
N GLU A 63 5.99 -5.96 18.08
CA GLU A 63 6.24 -5.09 16.93
C GLU A 63 7.46 -5.55 16.13
N LEU A 64 7.26 -5.70 14.82
CA LEU A 64 8.31 -6.01 13.85
C LEU A 64 8.81 -4.75 13.14
N GLY A 65 8.11 -3.62 13.26
CA GLY A 65 8.41 -2.33 12.66
C GLY A 65 7.78 -2.12 11.28
N LEU A 66 8.36 -1.23 10.48
CA LEU A 66 7.83 -0.88 9.15
C LEU A 66 8.21 -1.92 8.08
N PHE A 67 7.21 -2.26 7.25
CA PHE A 67 7.35 -3.11 6.08
C PHE A 67 6.74 -2.41 4.86
N GLU A 68 7.34 -2.62 3.70
CA GLU A 68 6.72 -2.27 2.42
C GLU A 68 5.66 -3.33 2.09
N VAL A 69 4.41 -2.90 1.98
CA VAL A 69 3.27 -3.77 1.66
C VAL A 69 2.78 -3.46 0.26
N SER A 70 2.81 -4.45 -0.61
CA SER A 70 2.24 -4.43 -1.96
C SER A 70 1.01 -5.35 -2.03
N CYS A 71 0.44 -5.48 -3.21
CA CYS A 71 -0.77 -6.25 -3.45
C CYS A 71 -0.72 -7.00 -4.77
N HIS A 72 -1.29 -8.20 -4.80
CA HIS A 72 -1.54 -9.00 -6.00
C HIS A 72 -2.97 -9.54 -6.05
N THR A 73 -3.39 -10.03 -7.22
CA THR A 73 -4.76 -10.56 -7.47
C THR A 73 -4.79 -12.00 -7.95
N GLY A 74 -3.64 -12.67 -8.05
CA GLY A 74 -3.57 -14.06 -8.53
C GLY A 74 -4.30 -15.00 -7.59
N GLN A 75 -5.07 -15.96 -8.15
CA GLN A 75 -5.59 -17.09 -7.40
C GLN A 75 -4.62 -18.26 -7.51
N GLY A 76 -4.46 -19.01 -6.43
CA GLY A 76 -3.58 -20.17 -6.41
C GLY A 76 -3.49 -20.80 -5.03
N ILE A 77 -2.65 -21.81 -4.92
CA ILE A 77 -2.28 -22.44 -3.66
C ILE A 77 -0.95 -21.82 -3.20
N THR A 78 -0.93 -21.33 -1.99
CA THR A 78 0.26 -20.73 -1.35
C THR A 78 1.32 -21.78 -1.02
N ALA A 79 2.51 -21.36 -0.69
CA ALA A 79 3.61 -22.24 -0.27
C ALA A 79 3.26 -23.09 0.96
N SER A 80 2.33 -22.65 1.81
CA SER A 80 1.81 -23.41 2.95
C SER A 80 0.64 -24.34 2.63
N GLY A 81 0.21 -24.45 1.36
CA GLY A 81 -0.91 -25.28 0.92
C GLY A 81 -2.30 -24.65 1.09
N MET A 82 -2.39 -23.41 1.58
CA MET A 82 -3.66 -22.67 1.70
C MET A 82 -4.03 -21.99 0.38
N PRO A 83 -5.32 -21.79 0.08
CA PRO A 83 -5.70 -20.95 -1.05
C PRO A 83 -5.33 -19.49 -0.80
N SER A 84 -4.92 -18.79 -1.87
CA SER A 84 -4.70 -17.34 -1.80
C SER A 84 -6.02 -16.63 -1.46
N SER A 85 -6.01 -15.82 -0.43
CA SER A 85 -7.21 -15.12 0.08
C SER A 85 -6.80 -13.86 0.86
N ARG A 86 -7.81 -13.10 1.31
CA ARG A 86 -7.58 -11.96 2.20
C ARG A 86 -6.99 -12.34 3.57
N GLU A 87 -7.00 -13.60 3.92
CA GLU A 87 -6.44 -14.09 5.18
C GLU A 87 -4.96 -14.41 5.06
N THR A 88 -4.46 -14.61 3.85
CA THR A 88 -3.08 -15.01 3.56
C THR A 88 -2.23 -13.83 3.11
N ILE A 89 -0.92 -13.94 3.30
CA ILE A 89 0.05 -12.94 2.86
C ILE A 89 1.36 -13.62 2.46
N SER A 90 2.01 -13.09 1.43
CA SER A 90 3.35 -13.52 1.03
C SER A 90 4.41 -12.75 1.81
N VAL A 91 5.43 -13.47 2.26
CA VAL A 91 6.51 -12.98 3.13
C VAL A 91 7.88 -13.46 2.66
N ASP A 92 8.95 -12.89 3.19
CA ASP A 92 10.27 -13.52 3.21
C ASP A 92 10.35 -14.48 4.41
N PRO A 93 10.40 -15.81 4.22
CA PRO A 93 10.38 -16.75 5.31
C PRO A 93 11.60 -16.69 6.24
N ARG A 94 12.67 -15.99 5.79
CA ARG A 94 13.85 -15.74 6.65
C ARG A 94 13.59 -14.63 7.66
N MET A 95 12.63 -13.74 7.38
CA MET A 95 12.21 -12.64 8.26
C MET A 95 10.98 -13.00 9.07
N VAL A 96 10.01 -13.64 8.42
CA VAL A 96 8.73 -14.03 9.00
C VAL A 96 8.44 -15.48 8.59
N PRO A 97 8.61 -16.44 9.50
CA PRO A 97 8.31 -17.85 9.23
C PRO A 97 6.86 -18.05 8.76
N LEU A 98 6.64 -19.00 7.84
CA LEU A 98 5.29 -19.40 7.43
C LEU A 98 4.49 -19.88 8.65
N GLY A 99 3.18 -19.64 8.64
CA GLY A 99 2.28 -19.89 9.75
C GLY A 99 2.20 -18.73 10.76
N THR A 100 3.13 -17.77 10.72
CA THR A 100 3.09 -16.60 11.61
C THR A 100 1.84 -15.76 11.36
N ARG A 101 1.12 -15.41 12.42
CA ARG A 101 0.02 -14.44 12.36
C ARG A 101 0.59 -13.02 12.50
N LEU A 102 0.27 -12.18 11.53
CA LEU A 102 0.69 -10.78 11.48
C LEU A 102 -0.52 -9.86 11.66
N VAL A 103 -0.36 -8.82 12.44
CA VAL A 103 -1.28 -7.68 12.48
C VAL A 103 -0.62 -6.55 11.72
N ILE A 104 -1.28 -6.06 10.68
CA ILE A 104 -0.76 -5.04 9.78
C ILE A 104 -1.65 -3.81 9.90
N ASP A 105 -1.05 -2.66 10.14
CA ASP A 105 -1.82 -1.42 10.27
C ASP A 105 -2.68 -1.18 9.02
N LYS A 106 -3.95 -0.76 9.22
CA LYS A 106 -4.94 -0.50 8.16
C LYS A 106 -5.30 -1.69 7.24
N VAL A 107 -4.70 -2.86 7.46
CA VAL A 107 -4.97 -4.09 6.69
C VAL A 107 -5.65 -5.15 7.56
N GLY A 108 -5.28 -5.20 8.85
CA GLY A 108 -5.78 -6.19 9.79
C GLY A 108 -4.89 -7.42 9.89
N THR A 109 -5.46 -8.51 10.42
CA THR A 109 -4.70 -9.75 10.67
C THR A 109 -4.57 -10.58 9.40
N ARG A 110 -3.38 -11.15 9.19
CA ARG A 110 -3.04 -12.05 8.07
C ARG A 110 -2.18 -13.21 8.56
N VAL A 111 -2.19 -14.31 7.84
CA VAL A 111 -1.30 -15.46 8.07
C VAL A 111 -0.22 -15.47 6.99
N ALA A 112 1.03 -15.53 7.41
CA ALA A 112 2.17 -15.73 6.52
C ALA A 112 2.07 -17.13 5.89
N ALA A 113 1.53 -17.21 4.69
CA ALA A 113 1.20 -18.47 4.04
C ALA A 113 1.95 -18.70 2.75
N ASP A 114 2.51 -17.65 2.17
CA ASP A 114 3.14 -17.73 0.87
C ASP A 114 4.52 -17.08 0.83
N THR A 115 5.26 -17.38 -0.24
CA THR A 115 6.57 -16.81 -0.52
C THR A 115 6.60 -16.34 -1.98
N GLY A 116 7.16 -15.15 -2.22
CA GLY A 116 7.34 -14.62 -3.56
C GLY A 116 8.81 -14.40 -3.89
N GLY A 117 9.22 -14.66 -5.14
CA GLY A 117 10.59 -14.40 -5.58
C GLY A 117 11.05 -12.95 -5.36
N ALA A 118 10.11 -12.00 -5.48
CA ALA A 118 10.32 -10.58 -5.26
C ALA A 118 10.07 -10.13 -3.82
N ILE A 119 9.50 -10.99 -2.95
CA ILE A 119 9.20 -10.67 -1.56
C ILE A 119 10.41 -11.04 -0.70
N ARG A 120 11.27 -10.06 -0.46
CA ARG A 120 12.52 -10.22 0.27
C ARG A 120 12.67 -9.18 1.38
N GLY A 121 13.23 -9.59 2.53
CA GLY A 121 13.44 -8.70 3.67
C GLY A 121 12.12 -8.16 4.22
N ARG A 122 12.05 -6.85 4.43
CA ARG A 122 10.87 -6.16 4.98
C ARG A 122 9.83 -5.84 3.92
N ARG A 123 9.46 -6.84 3.10
CA ARG A 123 8.41 -6.74 2.09
C ARG A 123 7.33 -7.76 2.35
N LEU A 124 6.10 -7.36 2.16
CA LEU A 124 4.89 -8.18 2.26
C LEU A 124 4.04 -7.96 1.01
N ASP A 125 3.27 -8.99 0.63
CA ASP A 125 2.37 -8.88 -0.52
C ASP A 125 1.00 -9.48 -0.18
N ILE A 126 0.00 -8.61 -0.03
CA ILE A 126 -1.37 -9.00 0.30
C ILE A 126 -2.13 -9.46 -0.95
N TRP A 127 -3.08 -10.35 -0.75
CA TRP A 127 -4.03 -10.71 -1.80
C TRP A 127 -5.27 -9.83 -1.75
N GLU A 128 -5.73 -9.37 -2.93
CA GLU A 128 -7.00 -8.67 -3.11
C GLU A 128 -7.78 -9.26 -4.30
N PRO A 129 -9.14 -9.23 -4.28
CA PRO A 129 -9.95 -9.94 -5.26
C PRO A 129 -9.95 -9.31 -6.65
N SER A 130 -9.44 -8.08 -6.80
CA SER A 130 -9.46 -7.39 -8.09
C SER A 130 -8.28 -6.45 -8.29
N VAL A 131 -7.91 -6.27 -9.56
CA VAL A 131 -6.87 -5.31 -9.97
C VAL A 131 -7.21 -3.90 -9.48
N ALA A 132 -8.48 -3.50 -9.56
CA ALA A 132 -8.92 -2.19 -9.07
C ALA A 132 -8.70 -2.02 -7.56
N ALA A 133 -8.89 -3.07 -6.76
CA ALA A 133 -8.60 -3.05 -5.32
C ALA A 133 -7.09 -2.90 -5.07
N CYS A 134 -6.25 -3.66 -5.78
CA CYS A 134 -4.81 -3.55 -5.70
C CYS A 134 -4.28 -2.19 -6.14
N THR A 135 -4.83 -1.62 -7.22
CA THR A 135 -4.45 -0.28 -7.68
C THR A 135 -4.78 0.79 -6.65
N ARG A 136 -5.94 0.71 -5.99
CA ARG A 136 -6.30 1.61 -4.88
C ARG A 136 -5.43 1.41 -3.65
N PHE A 137 -5.06 0.16 -3.37
CA PHE A 137 -4.16 -0.13 -2.26
C PHE A 137 -2.76 0.45 -2.53
N GLY A 138 -2.23 0.19 -3.74
CA GLY A 138 -0.90 0.64 -4.14
C GLY A 138 0.20 -0.05 -3.32
N ARG A 139 1.29 0.70 -3.08
CA ARG A 139 2.43 0.25 -2.27
C ARG A 139 2.58 1.19 -1.09
N ARG A 140 2.69 0.65 0.13
CA ARG A 140 2.65 1.42 1.37
C ARG A 140 3.69 0.94 2.37
N GLN A 141 4.20 1.87 3.18
CA GLN A 141 4.96 1.55 4.38
C GLN A 141 3.98 1.46 5.56
N LEU A 142 3.84 0.29 6.15
CA LEU A 142 2.91 0.02 7.23
C LEU A 142 3.62 -0.63 8.41
N HIS A 143 3.20 -0.30 9.64
CA HIS A 143 3.65 -1.00 10.83
C HIS A 143 3.07 -2.42 10.87
N VAL A 144 3.90 -3.35 11.30
CA VAL A 144 3.58 -4.78 11.38
C VAL A 144 3.93 -5.32 12.76
N TRP A 145 3.06 -6.13 13.31
CA TRP A 145 3.24 -6.84 14.56
C TRP A 145 3.07 -8.34 14.33
N ARG A 146 3.82 -9.13 15.07
CA ARG A 146 3.54 -10.54 15.20
C ARG A 146 2.51 -10.72 16.30
N ALA A 147 1.33 -11.29 15.98
CA ALA A 147 0.32 -11.60 16.97
C ALA A 147 0.87 -12.59 18.02
N LEU A 148 0.40 -12.47 19.25
CA LEU A 148 0.70 -13.40 20.36
C LEU A 148 -0.12 -14.66 20.23
#